data_904f3eb079419d3c4a0b595223390043
#
_entry.id   904f3eb079419d3c4a0b595223390043
#
_cell.length_a   1.000
_cell.length_b   1.000
_cell.length_c   1.000
_cell.angle_alpha   90.00
_cell.angle_beta   90.00
_cell.angle_gamma   90.00
#
_symmetry.space_group_name_H-M   'P 1'
#
loop_
_entity.id
_entity.type
_entity.pdbx_description
1 polymer ?
#
loop_
_entity_poly.entity_id
_entity_poly.type
_entity_poly.pdbx_seq_one_letter_code
_entity_poly.pdbx_strand_id
1 'polypeptide(L)'
;MSNYGNAFFSSESKQYPASVMPVWLEVKRRKIAGGTFSLSGVAKGTIFPAGLPVRLDKMGGTVTLLPTFTVVGAVSSSATTLVLRPQAGIIPAEGMIVGKMTSAGVVAKAAALGTPTALSGSDAGKYQFTITANDFGTLADGDILVIASAAGANKAAALPNGLSWRQVVVDSDNATYGSIAVVTDGQILGDRIPAMPDFYKEAIPGIEFEYEL
;
A
#
# COMPACT_ATOMS: atom_id res chain seq x y z
N MET A 1 3.79 31.77 24.15
CA MET A 1 4.23 30.37 24.01
C MET A 1 3.57 29.81 22.76
N SER A 2 4.37 29.51 21.76
CA SER A 2 3.89 29.13 20.43
C SER A 2 3.51 27.65 20.41
N ASN A 3 2.24 27.37 20.16
CA ASN A 3 1.70 26.00 20.03
C ASN A 3 2.08 25.40 18.66
N TYR A 4 3.35 25.14 18.44
CA TYR A 4 3.79 24.44 17.21
C TYR A 4 3.54 22.91 17.22
N GLY A 5 2.96 22.37 18.30
CA GLY A 5 2.75 20.93 18.47
C GLY A 5 1.46 20.37 17.88
N ASN A 6 0.44 21.17 17.64
CA ASN A 6 -0.91 20.66 17.35
C ASN A 6 -1.39 20.81 15.92
N ALA A 7 -0.58 21.38 15.03
CA ALA A 7 -1.00 21.60 13.64
C ALA A 7 -0.99 20.34 12.77
N PHE A 8 -0.33 19.26 13.22
CA PHE A 8 -0.13 18.04 12.43
C PHE A 8 -0.64 16.75 13.08
N PHE A 9 -1.11 16.84 14.30
CA PHE A 9 -1.77 15.71 14.95
C PHE A 9 -3.17 16.18 15.32
N SER A 10 -4.18 15.59 14.66
CA SER A 10 -5.53 15.68 15.18
C SER A 10 -5.46 15.31 16.68
N SER A 11 -5.79 16.25 17.55
CA SER A 11 -5.75 16.06 19.00
C SER A 11 -6.92 15.20 19.50
N GLU A 12 -7.75 14.71 18.62
CA GLU A 12 -8.62 13.61 18.92
C GLU A 12 -7.78 12.33 19.01
N SER A 13 -7.24 12.09 20.19
CA SER A 13 -6.86 10.74 20.59
C SER A 13 -8.14 9.91 20.64
N LYS A 14 -8.64 9.48 19.50
CA LYS A 14 -9.57 8.36 19.47
C LYS A 14 -8.81 7.24 20.15
N GLN A 15 -9.17 6.94 21.40
CA GLN A 15 -8.73 5.74 22.06
C GLN A 15 -9.17 4.58 21.15
N TYR A 16 -8.25 4.09 20.37
CA TYR A 16 -8.46 2.84 19.67
C TYR A 16 -8.69 1.79 20.76
N PRO A 17 -9.70 0.93 20.61
CA PRO A 17 -9.93 -0.13 21.59
C PRO A 17 -8.62 -0.87 21.82
N ALA A 18 -8.37 -1.30 23.07
CA ALA A 18 -7.13 -1.95 23.52
C ALA A 18 -6.78 -3.24 22.74
N SER A 19 -7.60 -3.63 21.76
CA SER A 19 -7.42 -4.76 20.86
C SER A 19 -6.59 -4.45 19.60
N VAL A 20 -6.16 -3.21 19.37
CA VAL A 20 -5.22 -2.93 18.26
C VAL A 20 -3.84 -3.36 18.71
N MET A 21 -3.51 -4.58 18.38
CA MET A 21 -2.19 -5.13 18.66
C MET A 21 -1.10 -4.29 17.99
N PRO A 22 0.03 -4.02 18.67
CA PRO A 22 1.10 -3.23 18.08
C PRO A 22 1.61 -3.93 16.82
N VAL A 23 1.87 -3.13 15.80
CA VAL A 23 2.48 -3.59 14.54
C VAL A 23 4.00 -3.53 14.64
N TRP A 24 4.52 -2.47 15.28
CA TRP A 24 5.93 -2.27 15.49
C TRP A 24 6.38 -2.85 16.84
N LEU A 25 7.39 -3.70 16.84
CA LEU A 25 8.07 -4.18 18.04
C LEU A 25 9.13 -3.20 18.51
N GLU A 26 9.92 -2.67 17.56
CA GLU A 26 10.95 -1.69 17.80
C GLU A 26 11.03 -0.67 16.66
N VAL A 27 11.29 0.59 16.98
CA VAL A 27 11.56 1.64 16.00
C VAL A 27 12.88 2.32 16.35
N LYS A 28 13.94 2.00 15.61
CA LYS A 28 15.29 2.55 15.80
C LYS A 28 15.45 3.89 15.08
N ARG A 29 14.94 3.99 13.87
CA ARG A 29 15.04 5.20 13.06
C ARG A 29 13.73 5.52 12.34
N ARG A 30 13.23 6.72 12.58
CA ARG A 30 12.05 7.25 11.88
C ARG A 30 12.24 8.71 11.49
N LYS A 31 11.66 9.12 10.38
CA LYS A 31 11.49 10.53 10.03
C LYS A 31 10.13 10.99 10.59
N ILE A 32 10.14 11.66 11.74
CA ILE A 32 8.91 12.06 12.47
C ILE A 32 8.08 13.05 11.67
N ALA A 33 8.74 14.04 11.04
CA ALA A 33 8.06 14.97 10.14
C ALA A 33 7.54 14.26 8.88
N GLY A 34 7.97 12.99 8.65
CA GLY A 34 7.51 12.17 7.55
C GLY A 34 7.68 12.85 6.21
N GLY A 35 6.68 12.66 5.38
CA GLY A 35 6.51 13.37 4.13
C GLY A 35 5.03 13.54 3.86
N THR A 36 4.73 14.46 2.95
CA THR A 36 3.38 14.69 2.46
C THR A 36 3.08 13.76 1.29
N PHE A 37 1.85 13.29 1.17
CA PHE A 37 1.36 12.51 0.04
C PHE A 37 0.02 13.06 -0.43
N SER A 38 -0.29 12.85 -1.72
CA SER A 38 -1.55 13.31 -2.31
C SER A 38 -2.72 12.45 -1.82
N LEU A 39 -3.82 13.10 -1.48
CA LEU A 39 -5.11 12.51 -1.15
C LEU A 39 -6.13 12.66 -2.30
N SER A 40 -5.67 13.06 -3.49
CA SER A 40 -6.56 13.20 -4.64
C SER A 40 -7.26 11.87 -4.94
N GLY A 41 -8.59 11.89 -4.99
CA GLY A 41 -9.42 10.70 -5.21
C GLY A 41 -9.55 9.75 -4.02
N VAL A 42 -9.04 10.12 -2.85
CA VAL A 42 -9.16 9.32 -1.62
C VAL A 42 -10.35 9.82 -0.81
N ALA A 43 -11.30 8.93 -0.53
CA ALA A 43 -12.50 9.26 0.23
C ALA A 43 -12.20 9.46 1.73
N LYS A 44 -13.00 10.33 2.37
CA LYS A 44 -13.03 10.44 3.83
C LYS A 44 -13.31 9.09 4.48
N GLY A 45 -12.65 8.82 5.58
CA GLY A 45 -12.74 7.54 6.28
C GLY A 45 -11.78 6.47 5.74
N THR A 46 -11.08 6.72 4.63
CA THR A 46 -10.03 5.81 4.16
C THR A 46 -8.94 5.67 5.21
N ILE A 47 -8.55 4.43 5.47
CA ILE A 47 -7.55 4.08 6.47
C ILE A 47 -6.29 3.58 5.76
N PHE A 48 -5.18 4.28 5.96
CA PHE A 48 -3.86 3.81 5.59
C PHE A 48 -3.24 3.12 6.81
N PRO A 49 -3.02 1.80 6.78
CA PRO A 49 -2.54 1.06 7.95
C PRO A 49 -1.06 1.39 8.25
N ALA A 50 -0.63 1.08 9.47
CA ALA A 50 0.79 1.00 9.80
C ALA A 50 1.45 -0.13 8.99
N GLY A 51 2.76 0.00 8.70
CA GLY A 51 3.49 -0.97 7.89
C GLY A 51 3.22 -0.91 6.38
N LEU A 52 2.50 0.13 5.90
CA LEU A 52 2.31 0.34 4.47
C LEU A 52 3.66 0.67 3.79
N PRO A 53 4.03 -0.03 2.68
CA PRO A 53 5.24 0.30 1.94
C PRO A 53 5.16 1.71 1.34
N VAL A 54 6.22 2.49 1.53
CA VAL A 54 6.30 3.86 1.04
C VAL A 54 7.67 4.19 0.46
N ARG A 55 7.67 5.10 -0.50
CA ARG A 55 8.88 5.73 -1.01
C ARG A 55 8.96 7.16 -0.50
N LEU A 56 9.89 7.42 0.40
CA LEU A 56 10.19 8.76 0.90
C LEU A 56 11.23 9.42 -0.01
N ASP A 57 10.90 10.57 -0.57
CA ASP A 57 11.88 11.49 -1.13
C ASP A 57 12.53 12.28 0.03
N LYS A 58 13.80 11.99 0.27
CA LYS A 58 14.53 12.60 1.40
C LYS A 58 14.76 14.09 1.20
N MET A 59 14.80 14.57 -0.03
CA MET A 59 15.08 15.97 -0.36
C MET A 59 13.79 16.80 -0.48
N GLY A 60 12.78 16.27 -1.18
CA GLY A 60 11.52 16.98 -1.39
C GLY A 60 10.52 16.86 -0.25
N GLY A 61 10.74 15.97 0.72
CA GLY A 61 9.79 15.76 1.83
C GLY A 61 8.46 15.17 1.40
N THR A 62 8.38 14.59 0.20
CA THR A 62 7.20 13.89 -0.32
C THR A 62 7.28 12.39 -0.08
N VAL A 63 6.12 11.78 0.08
CA VAL A 63 5.98 10.32 0.21
C VAL A 63 5.08 9.81 -0.91
N THR A 64 5.56 8.80 -1.62
CA THR A 64 4.72 8.02 -2.53
C THR A 64 4.26 6.77 -1.80
N LEU A 65 2.95 6.59 -1.67
CA LEU A 65 2.37 5.36 -1.17
C LEU A 65 2.52 4.27 -2.24
N LEU A 66 2.88 3.07 -1.82
CA LEU A 66 3.06 1.91 -2.70
C LEU A 66 2.07 0.80 -2.31
N PRO A 67 0.76 1.02 -2.56
CA PRO A 67 -0.25 0.03 -2.22
C PRO A 67 0.00 -1.27 -2.97
N THR A 68 -0.37 -2.37 -2.33
CA THR A 68 -0.30 -3.71 -2.89
C THR A 68 -1.70 -4.30 -2.98
N PHE A 69 -1.89 -5.22 -3.90
CA PHE A 69 -3.18 -5.85 -4.17
C PHE A 69 -2.99 -7.35 -4.25
N THR A 70 -3.77 -8.11 -3.48
CA THR A 70 -3.73 -9.57 -3.54
C THR A 70 -4.73 -10.08 -4.57
N VAL A 71 -4.27 -10.94 -5.45
CA VAL A 71 -5.10 -11.66 -6.43
C VAL A 71 -5.99 -12.65 -5.67
N VAL A 72 -7.27 -12.65 -5.97
CA VAL A 72 -8.24 -13.58 -5.41
C VAL A 72 -8.72 -14.54 -6.50
N GLY A 73 -8.40 -15.81 -6.30
CA GLY A 73 -8.60 -16.85 -7.31
C GLY A 73 -7.53 -16.85 -8.39
N ALA A 74 -7.24 -18.02 -8.94
CA ALA A 74 -6.27 -18.16 -10.01
C ALA A 74 -6.78 -17.52 -11.31
N VAL A 75 -5.89 -16.83 -12.01
CA VAL A 75 -6.18 -16.13 -13.28
C VAL A 75 -5.40 -16.83 -14.40
N SER A 76 -6.11 -17.33 -15.40
CA SER A 76 -5.48 -17.91 -16.60
C SER A 76 -5.08 -16.83 -17.59
N SER A 77 -4.21 -17.16 -18.53
CA SER A 77 -3.83 -16.24 -19.61
C SER A 77 -4.98 -15.85 -20.54
N SER A 78 -6.06 -16.62 -20.57
CA SER A 78 -7.28 -16.31 -21.35
C SER A 78 -8.36 -15.57 -20.56
N ALA A 79 -8.10 -15.29 -19.26
CA ALA A 79 -9.08 -14.60 -18.42
C ALA A 79 -9.32 -13.18 -18.89
N THR A 80 -10.58 -12.74 -18.80
CA THR A 80 -11.03 -11.38 -19.08
C THR A 80 -11.45 -10.63 -17.82
N THR A 81 -11.31 -11.27 -16.66
CA THR A 81 -11.62 -10.69 -15.35
C THR A 81 -10.51 -11.00 -14.35
N LEU A 82 -10.29 -10.05 -13.45
CA LEU A 82 -9.32 -10.14 -12.37
C LEU A 82 -9.98 -9.65 -11.09
N VAL A 83 -9.91 -10.44 -10.02
CA VAL A 83 -10.39 -10.02 -8.69
C VAL A 83 -9.22 -9.69 -7.80
N LEU A 84 -9.25 -8.49 -7.22
CA LEU A 84 -8.20 -7.99 -6.33
C LEU A 84 -8.78 -7.64 -4.96
N ARG A 85 -7.99 -7.93 -3.93
CA ARG A 85 -8.20 -7.43 -2.57
C ARG A 85 -7.17 -6.34 -2.28
N PRO A 86 -7.59 -5.09 -2.03
CA PRO A 86 -6.69 -4.02 -1.59
C PRO A 86 -6.10 -4.35 -0.22
N GLN A 87 -4.82 -4.13 -0.03
CA GLN A 87 -4.13 -4.40 1.23
C GLN A 87 -4.03 -3.16 2.14
N ALA A 88 -4.30 -1.96 1.62
CA ALA A 88 -4.00 -0.72 2.31
C ALA A 88 -5.10 0.36 2.20
N GLY A 89 -6.36 -0.01 2.12
CA GLY A 89 -7.46 0.96 2.02
C GLY A 89 -7.50 1.76 0.71
N ILE A 90 -6.48 1.63 -0.13
CA ILE A 90 -6.45 2.24 -1.47
C ILE A 90 -7.15 1.29 -2.43
N ILE A 91 -8.32 1.68 -2.88
CA ILE A 91 -9.07 0.93 -3.89
C ILE A 91 -8.36 1.11 -5.23
N PRO A 92 -8.04 0.03 -5.97
CA PRO A 92 -7.50 0.16 -7.30
C PRO A 92 -8.48 0.92 -8.19
N ALA A 93 -7.98 1.92 -8.91
CA ALA A 93 -8.79 2.73 -9.82
C ALA A 93 -8.69 2.21 -11.26
N GLU A 94 -9.67 2.58 -12.09
CA GLU A 94 -9.60 2.40 -13.54
C GLU A 94 -8.35 3.07 -14.11
N GLY A 95 -7.66 2.40 -15.01
CA GLY A 95 -6.42 2.86 -15.60
C GLY A 95 -5.18 2.71 -14.72
N MET A 96 -5.32 2.28 -13.47
CA MET A 96 -4.15 1.99 -12.62
C MET A 96 -3.36 0.83 -13.22
N ILE A 97 -2.06 1.03 -13.41
CA ILE A 97 -1.19 0.04 -14.00
C ILE A 97 -0.54 -0.79 -12.90
N VAL A 98 -0.79 -2.08 -12.93
CA VAL A 98 -0.28 -3.02 -11.93
C VAL A 98 0.38 -4.22 -12.60
N GLY A 99 1.18 -4.96 -11.83
CA GLY A 99 1.77 -6.21 -12.29
C GLY A 99 2.46 -6.96 -11.17
N LYS A 100 2.75 -8.25 -11.40
CA LYS A 100 3.45 -9.11 -10.44
C LYS A 100 4.96 -8.88 -10.54
N MET A 101 5.63 -8.65 -9.41
CA MET A 101 7.09 -8.58 -9.37
C MET A 101 7.72 -9.97 -9.58
N THR A 102 8.77 -10.00 -10.38
CA THR A 102 9.58 -11.21 -10.66
C THR A 102 11.01 -11.08 -10.16
N SER A 103 11.47 -9.87 -9.94
CA SER A 103 12.74 -9.54 -9.28
C SER A 103 12.69 -8.10 -8.76
N ALA A 104 13.73 -7.66 -8.06
CA ALA A 104 13.79 -6.31 -7.49
C ALA A 104 13.58 -5.23 -8.58
N GLY A 105 12.46 -4.52 -8.49
CA GLY A 105 12.08 -3.47 -9.42
C GLY A 105 11.56 -3.93 -10.78
N VAL A 106 11.55 -5.24 -11.07
CA VAL A 106 11.07 -5.81 -12.33
C VAL A 106 9.68 -6.39 -12.15
N VAL A 107 8.78 -6.03 -13.04
CA VAL A 107 7.39 -6.49 -13.07
C VAL A 107 7.16 -7.30 -14.35
N ALA A 108 6.54 -8.45 -14.23
CA ALA A 108 6.08 -9.20 -15.41
C ALA A 108 4.72 -8.64 -15.86
N LYS A 109 4.60 -8.39 -17.17
CA LYS A 109 3.32 -8.06 -17.82
C LYS A 109 2.49 -7.03 -17.06
N ALA A 110 3.01 -5.80 -16.92
CA ALA A 110 2.26 -4.70 -16.36
C ALA A 110 1.12 -4.27 -17.29
N ALA A 111 -0.10 -4.22 -16.76
CA ALA A 111 -1.27 -3.81 -17.52
C ALA A 111 -2.18 -2.87 -16.72
N ALA A 112 -2.99 -2.09 -17.44
CA ALA A 112 -3.98 -1.22 -16.85
C ALA A 112 -5.21 -2.00 -16.39
N LEU A 113 -5.73 -1.67 -15.23
CA LEU A 113 -7.00 -2.19 -14.74
C LEU A 113 -8.17 -1.48 -15.44
N GLY A 114 -9.20 -2.22 -15.78
CA GLY A 114 -10.47 -1.66 -16.23
C GLY A 114 -11.29 -1.06 -15.09
N THR A 115 -12.57 -0.80 -15.33
CA THR A 115 -13.47 -0.23 -14.32
C THR A 115 -13.65 -1.18 -13.13
N PRO A 116 -13.46 -0.70 -11.88
CA PRO A 116 -13.64 -1.50 -10.69
C PRO A 116 -15.13 -1.76 -10.40
N THR A 117 -15.48 -2.99 -10.11
CA THR A 117 -16.78 -3.39 -9.60
C THR A 117 -16.61 -3.95 -8.19
N ALA A 118 -17.16 -3.27 -7.18
CA ALA A 118 -17.12 -3.74 -5.81
C ALA A 118 -17.97 -5.02 -5.67
N LEU A 119 -17.43 -6.03 -5.03
CA LEU A 119 -18.12 -7.26 -4.73
C LEU A 119 -18.84 -7.16 -3.37
N SER A 120 -19.91 -7.93 -3.19
CA SER A 120 -20.77 -7.93 -2.00
C SER A 120 -20.82 -9.30 -1.32
N GLY A 121 -21.50 -9.38 -0.17
CA GLY A 121 -21.67 -10.62 0.58
C GLY A 121 -20.34 -11.13 1.14
N SER A 122 -20.02 -12.40 0.93
CA SER A 122 -18.76 -13.02 1.37
C SER A 122 -17.52 -12.43 0.70
N ASP A 123 -17.69 -11.73 -0.40
CA ASP A 123 -16.63 -11.11 -1.19
C ASP A 123 -16.51 -9.59 -0.97
N ALA A 124 -17.19 -9.06 0.04
CA ALA A 124 -17.10 -7.66 0.42
C ALA A 124 -15.63 -7.25 0.67
N GLY A 125 -15.25 -6.06 0.17
CA GLY A 125 -13.87 -5.57 0.23
C GLY A 125 -12.95 -6.08 -0.88
N LYS A 126 -13.47 -6.88 -1.81
CA LYS A 126 -12.82 -7.28 -3.05
C LYS A 126 -13.40 -6.50 -4.23
N TYR A 127 -12.61 -6.35 -5.27
CA TYR A 127 -13.00 -5.61 -6.48
C TYR A 127 -12.69 -6.45 -7.71
N GLN A 128 -13.66 -6.55 -8.60
CA GLN A 128 -13.51 -7.19 -9.89
C GLN A 128 -13.20 -6.13 -10.96
N PHE A 129 -12.26 -6.46 -11.82
CA PHE A 129 -11.81 -5.62 -12.94
C PHE A 129 -11.99 -6.37 -14.25
N THR A 130 -12.37 -5.66 -15.30
CA THR A 130 -12.24 -6.15 -16.67
C THR A 130 -10.79 -6.00 -17.10
N ILE A 131 -10.23 -7.04 -17.71
CA ILE A 131 -8.87 -7.07 -18.25
C ILE A 131 -8.92 -7.65 -19.67
N THR A 132 -7.87 -7.40 -20.46
CA THR A 132 -7.71 -8.06 -21.75
C THR A 132 -7.02 -9.41 -21.54
N ALA A 133 -7.40 -10.41 -22.33
CA ALA A 133 -6.75 -11.71 -22.29
C ALA A 133 -5.22 -11.57 -22.46
N ASN A 134 -4.47 -12.29 -21.63
CA ASN A 134 -3.02 -12.29 -21.59
C ASN A 134 -2.32 -11.02 -21.04
N ASP A 135 -3.07 -10.00 -20.59
CA ASP A 135 -2.49 -8.77 -19.99
C ASP A 135 -1.57 -9.09 -18.80
N PHE A 136 -1.97 -10.02 -17.95
CA PHE A 136 -1.21 -10.43 -16.77
C PHE A 136 -0.55 -11.81 -16.91
N GLY A 137 -0.83 -12.55 -17.98
CA GLY A 137 -0.44 -13.95 -18.09
C GLY A 137 -1.19 -14.83 -17.09
N THR A 138 -0.48 -15.75 -16.45
CA THR A 138 -1.06 -16.61 -15.40
C THR A 138 -0.71 -16.07 -14.02
N LEU A 139 -1.72 -15.88 -13.18
CA LEU A 139 -1.55 -15.49 -11.78
C LEU A 139 -2.14 -16.59 -10.89
N ALA A 140 -1.46 -16.86 -9.78
CA ALA A 140 -1.98 -17.75 -8.74
C ALA A 140 -2.85 -16.97 -7.75
N ASP A 141 -3.74 -17.69 -7.06
CA ASP A 141 -4.43 -17.15 -5.88
C ASP A 141 -3.40 -16.74 -4.83
N GLY A 142 -3.57 -15.57 -4.24
CA GLY A 142 -2.63 -15.00 -3.28
C GLY A 142 -1.45 -14.23 -3.89
N ASP A 143 -1.26 -14.24 -5.20
CA ASP A 143 -0.23 -13.42 -5.84
C ASP A 143 -0.41 -11.95 -5.49
N ILE A 144 0.72 -11.23 -5.30
CA ILE A 144 0.70 -9.82 -4.93
C ILE A 144 1.09 -8.98 -6.14
N LEU A 145 0.19 -8.08 -6.54
CA LEU A 145 0.44 -7.08 -7.57
C LEU A 145 0.89 -5.76 -6.94
N VAL A 146 1.79 -5.08 -7.61
CA VAL A 146 2.30 -3.75 -7.26
C VAL A 146 2.03 -2.76 -8.38
N ILE A 147 2.11 -1.46 -8.10
CA ILE A 147 2.00 -0.42 -9.12
C ILE A 147 3.22 -0.49 -10.03
N ALA A 148 2.98 -0.52 -11.34
CA ALA A 148 4.01 -0.48 -12.37
C ALA A 148 4.13 0.91 -12.99
N SER A 149 5.28 1.19 -13.61
CA SER A 149 5.60 2.51 -14.17
C SER A 149 4.81 2.86 -15.42
N ALA A 150 4.48 1.87 -16.25
CA ALA A 150 3.65 2.02 -17.45
C ALA A 150 3.14 0.65 -17.90
N ALA A 151 2.06 0.62 -18.69
CA ALA A 151 1.55 -0.59 -19.33
C ALA A 151 2.60 -1.14 -20.31
N GLY A 152 2.80 -2.46 -20.25
CA GLY A 152 3.83 -3.14 -21.04
C GLY A 152 5.26 -2.92 -20.55
N ALA A 153 5.49 -2.06 -19.55
CA ALA A 153 6.80 -1.87 -18.97
C ALA A 153 7.12 -3.01 -17.98
N ASN A 154 8.37 -3.46 -17.99
CA ASN A 154 8.86 -4.46 -17.05
C ASN A 154 9.48 -3.80 -15.81
N LYS A 155 8.84 -2.73 -15.29
CA LYS A 155 9.38 -1.93 -14.19
C LYS A 155 8.31 -1.53 -13.19
N ALA A 156 8.57 -1.75 -11.90
CA ALA A 156 7.74 -1.19 -10.84
C ALA A 156 7.82 0.34 -10.83
N ALA A 157 6.75 1.00 -10.42
CA ALA A 157 6.72 2.47 -10.33
C ALA A 157 7.80 2.99 -9.37
N ALA A 158 7.98 2.33 -8.24
CA ALA A 158 9.05 2.59 -7.29
C ALA A 158 9.30 1.36 -6.41
N LEU A 159 10.49 1.30 -5.80
CA LEU A 159 10.76 0.42 -4.67
C LEU A 159 10.61 1.21 -3.36
N PRO A 160 10.09 0.59 -2.30
CA PRO A 160 10.00 1.24 -1.00
C PRO A 160 11.39 1.51 -0.41
N ASN A 161 11.49 2.51 0.44
CA ASN A 161 12.67 2.76 1.26
C ASN A 161 12.30 2.95 2.74
N GLY A 162 11.08 2.58 3.11
CA GLY A 162 10.57 2.58 4.46
C GLY A 162 9.11 2.14 4.50
N LEU A 163 8.60 2.05 5.72
CA LEU A 163 7.22 1.70 6.01
C LEU A 163 6.54 2.81 6.83
N SER A 164 5.23 2.92 6.70
CA SER A 164 4.45 3.84 7.53
C SER A 164 4.54 3.46 9.01
N TRP A 165 4.75 4.46 9.88
CA TRP A 165 4.87 4.21 11.31
C TRP A 165 3.52 3.92 11.97
N ARG A 166 2.52 4.72 11.64
CA ARG A 166 1.20 4.64 12.25
C ARG A 166 0.11 4.59 11.18
N GLN A 167 -1.04 4.14 11.62
CA GLN A 167 -2.26 4.29 10.85
C GLN A 167 -2.58 5.77 10.64
N VAL A 168 -3.00 6.12 9.44
CA VAL A 168 -3.51 7.44 9.08
C VAL A 168 -4.94 7.29 8.60
N VAL A 169 -5.85 8.09 9.14
CA VAL A 169 -7.25 8.13 8.71
C VAL A 169 -7.50 9.44 7.97
N VAL A 170 -8.13 9.37 6.82
CA VAL A 170 -8.54 10.55 6.06
C VAL A 170 -9.79 11.13 6.74
N ASP A 171 -9.68 12.30 7.34
CA ASP A 171 -10.74 12.92 8.15
C ASP A 171 -11.56 13.98 7.42
N SER A 172 -11.15 14.37 6.22
CA SER A 172 -11.81 15.41 5.43
C SER A 172 -11.91 15.04 3.96
N ASP A 173 -13.07 15.30 3.33
CA ASP A 173 -13.28 15.13 1.89
C ASP A 173 -12.54 16.19 1.05
N ASN A 174 -12.11 17.28 1.69
CA ASN A 174 -11.41 18.38 1.04
C ASN A 174 -9.89 18.35 1.28
N ALA A 175 -9.38 17.32 1.95
CA ALA A 175 -7.95 17.20 2.17
C ALA A 175 -7.21 16.92 0.86
N THR A 176 -6.34 17.83 0.47
CA THR A 176 -5.50 17.67 -0.74
C THR A 176 -4.27 16.83 -0.46
N TYR A 177 -3.74 16.91 0.76
CA TYR A 177 -2.52 16.24 1.20
C TYR A 177 -2.68 15.61 2.57
N GLY A 178 -2.10 14.44 2.74
CA GLY A 178 -1.88 13.80 4.03
C GLY A 178 -0.42 13.85 4.44
N SER A 179 -0.16 13.60 5.71
CA SER A 179 1.20 13.45 6.25
C SER A 179 1.36 12.08 6.90
N ILE A 180 2.50 11.44 6.66
CA ILE A 180 2.79 10.12 7.18
C ILE A 180 4.24 10.06 7.67
N ALA A 181 4.44 9.58 8.90
CA ALA A 181 5.77 9.31 9.43
C ALA A 181 6.31 7.99 8.85
N VAL A 182 7.58 7.99 8.48
CA VAL A 182 8.21 6.85 7.81
C VAL A 182 9.29 6.26 8.71
N VAL A 183 9.23 4.95 8.94
CA VAL A 183 10.26 4.17 9.61
C VAL A 183 11.18 3.56 8.55
N THR A 184 12.47 3.69 8.77
CA THR A 184 13.52 3.16 7.89
C THR A 184 14.42 2.14 8.57
N ASP A 185 14.25 1.96 9.89
CA ASP A 185 15.05 1.03 10.69
C ASP A 185 14.26 0.62 11.94
N GLY A 186 14.06 -0.68 12.13
CA GLY A 186 13.28 -1.22 13.26
C GLY A 186 12.82 -2.66 13.03
N GLN A 187 12.00 -3.17 13.95
CA GLN A 187 11.39 -4.50 13.89
C GLN A 187 9.88 -4.39 13.81
N ILE A 188 9.27 -5.17 12.93
CA ILE A 188 7.83 -5.14 12.64
C ILE A 188 7.26 -6.56 12.59
N LEU A 189 6.00 -6.72 13.02
CA LEU A 189 5.27 -7.98 12.91
C LEU A 189 4.74 -8.12 11.47
N GLY A 190 5.36 -9.02 10.70
CA GLY A 190 5.07 -9.24 9.29
C GLY A 190 3.64 -9.71 9.01
N ASP A 191 3.02 -10.43 9.96
CA ASP A 191 1.65 -10.92 9.84
C ASP A 191 0.57 -9.84 10.05
N ARG A 192 0.96 -8.67 10.56
CA ARG A 192 0.03 -7.59 10.93
C ARG A 192 0.11 -6.37 10.02
N ILE A 193 0.85 -6.48 8.95
CA ILE A 193 1.01 -5.41 7.96
C ILE A 193 0.37 -5.79 6.62
N PRO A 194 0.14 -4.82 5.72
CA PRO A 194 -0.27 -5.11 4.35
C PRO A 194 0.66 -6.13 3.70
N ALA A 195 0.09 -7.15 3.08
CA ALA A 195 0.87 -8.15 2.34
C ALA A 195 1.68 -7.44 1.24
N MET A 196 2.95 -7.74 1.16
CA MET A 196 3.86 -7.17 0.16
C MET A 196 4.78 -8.24 -0.41
N PRO A 197 5.26 -8.09 -1.66
CA PRO A 197 6.21 -9.03 -2.24
C PRO A 197 7.55 -8.99 -1.48
N ASP A 198 8.26 -10.12 -1.45
CA ASP A 198 9.54 -10.21 -0.76
C ASP A 198 10.59 -9.22 -1.29
N PHE A 199 10.55 -8.92 -2.58
CA PHE A 199 11.39 -7.88 -3.18
C PHE A 199 11.17 -6.47 -2.59
N TYR A 200 9.99 -6.19 -2.03
CA TYR A 200 9.76 -4.96 -1.28
C TYR A 200 10.43 -5.02 0.09
N LYS A 201 10.39 -6.17 0.77
CA LYS A 201 11.09 -6.37 2.05
C LYS A 201 12.59 -6.26 1.87
N GLU A 202 13.15 -6.87 0.83
CA GLU A 202 14.58 -6.79 0.48
C GLU A 202 15.03 -5.35 0.18
N ALA A 203 14.15 -4.51 -0.36
CA ALA A 203 14.46 -3.11 -0.67
C ALA A 203 14.58 -2.21 0.59
N ILE A 204 14.16 -2.69 1.75
CA ILE A 204 14.21 -1.97 3.04
C ILE A 204 15.02 -2.74 4.10
N PRO A 205 16.31 -2.96 3.89
CA PRO A 205 17.14 -3.83 4.72
C PRO A 205 17.29 -3.38 6.18
N GLY A 206 16.89 -2.16 6.52
CA GLY A 206 16.84 -1.68 7.91
C GLY A 206 15.60 -2.14 8.67
N ILE A 207 14.64 -2.79 8.02
CA ILE A 207 13.43 -3.30 8.66
C ILE A 207 13.54 -4.82 8.78
N GLU A 208 13.45 -5.31 9.99
CA GLU A 208 13.40 -6.73 10.33
C GLU A 208 11.93 -7.17 10.45
N PHE A 209 11.56 -8.20 9.71
CA PHE A 209 10.20 -8.73 9.68
C PHE A 209 10.13 -9.97 10.56
N GLU A 210 9.44 -9.85 11.68
CA GLU A 210 9.16 -10.95 12.60
C GLU A 210 7.79 -11.57 12.26
N TYR A 211 7.68 -12.88 12.44
CA TYR A 211 6.45 -13.62 12.21
C TYR A 211 6.09 -14.40 13.47
N GLU A 212 4.83 -14.34 13.88
CA GLU A 212 4.34 -15.15 14.98
C GLU A 212 4.34 -16.64 14.57
N LEU A 213 4.97 -17.50 15.37
CA LEU A 213 5.04 -18.94 15.17
C LEU A 213 3.74 -19.63 15.61
#